data_991b77266aa61939c95573b9cda5b13a
#
_entry.id   991b77266aa61939c95573b9cda5b13a
#
_cell.length_a   1.000
_cell.length_b   1.000
_cell.length_c   1.000
_cell.angle_alpha   90.00
_cell.angle_beta   90.00
_cell.angle_gamma   90.00
#
_symmetry.space_group_name_H-M   'P 1'
#
loop_
_entity.id
_entity.type
_entity.pdbx_description
1 polymer ?
#
loop_
_entity_poly.entity_id
_entity_poly.type
_entity_poly.pdbx_seq_one_letter_code
_entity_poly.pdbx_strand_id
1 'polypeptide(L)'
;MPVQMELSRVIVSELNDQQAIYLREVGGTRTFPILIGQFEVQIINRRLLEEAPFRPMTHQLLKNVIETLGGKAEEIVITEMKEHTYYASLKVRVGDVVHDIDCRPSDAIAIAVHHKPTLPIFVSEAVLSEVAAGD
;
A
#
# COMPACT_ATOMS: atom_id res chain seq x y z
N MET A 1 8.05 1.93 -17.19
CA MET A 1 6.70 1.40 -16.94
C MET A 1 6.60 0.88 -15.51
N PRO A 2 5.60 1.31 -14.74
CA PRO A 2 5.40 0.75 -13.41
C PRO A 2 5.07 -0.74 -13.48
N VAL A 3 5.50 -1.45 -12.46
CA VAL A 3 5.31 -2.89 -12.37
C VAL A 3 4.23 -3.16 -11.31
N GLN A 4 3.24 -3.98 -11.67
CA GLN A 4 2.19 -4.33 -10.72
C GLN A 4 2.69 -5.32 -9.69
N MET A 5 2.36 -5.05 -8.43
CA MET A 5 2.75 -5.85 -7.28
C MET A 5 1.53 -6.35 -6.54
N GLU A 6 1.74 -7.38 -5.76
CA GLU A 6 0.71 -7.87 -4.84
C GLU A 6 1.32 -8.05 -3.45
N LEU A 7 0.49 -7.92 -2.44
CA LEU A 7 0.91 -8.17 -1.06
C LEU A 7 1.07 -9.66 -0.87
N SER A 8 2.29 -10.11 -0.60
CA SER A 8 2.57 -11.54 -0.50
C SER A 8 2.63 -12.04 0.92
N ARG A 9 3.12 -11.25 1.87
CA ARG A 9 3.10 -11.65 3.27
C ARG A 9 3.35 -10.47 4.19
N VAL A 10 2.95 -10.65 5.44
CA VAL A 10 3.10 -9.68 6.50
C VAL A 10 3.92 -10.34 7.59
N ILE A 11 4.99 -9.68 8.05
CA ILE A 11 5.80 -10.17 9.15
C ILE A 11 5.59 -9.26 10.35
N VAL A 12 5.12 -9.86 11.45
CA VAL A 12 4.93 -9.16 12.71
C VAL A 12 5.96 -9.73 13.70
N SER A 13 6.87 -8.86 14.17
CA SER A 13 7.86 -9.26 15.16
C SER A 13 7.46 -8.79 16.55
N GLU A 14 7.43 -9.71 17.50
CA GLU A 14 7.17 -9.38 18.91
C GLU A 14 8.44 -9.06 19.67
N LEU A 15 9.60 -9.37 19.07
CA LEU A 15 10.89 -9.22 19.74
C LEU A 15 11.54 -7.86 19.49
N ASN A 16 11.11 -7.16 18.46
CA ASN A 16 11.60 -5.82 18.15
C ASN A 16 10.46 -5.04 17.51
N ASP A 17 10.69 -3.75 17.27
CA ASP A 17 9.68 -2.88 16.70
C ASP A 17 9.66 -2.91 15.17
N GLN A 18 10.33 -3.88 14.56
CA GLN A 18 10.41 -3.97 13.11
C GLN A 18 9.35 -4.92 12.57
N GLN A 19 8.37 -4.34 11.91
CA GLN A 19 7.34 -5.06 11.18
C GLN A 19 7.60 -4.83 9.70
N ALA A 20 7.21 -5.79 8.87
CA ALA A 20 7.42 -5.66 7.44
C ALA A 20 6.28 -6.25 6.64
N ILE A 21 6.02 -5.64 5.51
CA ILE A 21 5.18 -6.23 4.48
C ILE A 21 6.06 -6.54 3.27
N TYR A 22 5.74 -7.62 2.57
CA TYR A 22 6.46 -8.00 1.36
C TYR A 22 5.55 -7.83 0.16
N LEU A 23 6.04 -7.11 -0.83
CA LEU A 23 5.40 -7.00 -2.13
C LEU A 23 6.10 -7.91 -3.12
N ARG A 24 5.33 -8.56 -3.96
CA ARG A 24 5.82 -9.47 -4.99
C ARG A 24 5.28 -9.05 -6.34
N GLU A 25 6.13 -9.13 -7.36
CA GLU A 25 5.77 -8.84 -8.73
C GLU A 25 4.67 -9.81 -9.21
N VAL A 26 3.58 -9.26 -9.73
CA VAL A 26 2.50 -10.08 -10.29
C VAL A 26 3.03 -10.78 -11.54
N GLY A 27 2.94 -12.11 -11.54
CA GLY A 27 3.45 -12.91 -12.66
C GLY A 27 4.97 -13.01 -12.73
N GLY A 28 5.67 -12.59 -11.69
CA GLY A 28 7.13 -12.63 -11.65
C GLY A 28 7.65 -13.11 -10.30
N THR A 29 8.94 -12.92 -10.07
CA THR A 29 9.61 -13.44 -8.88
C THR A 29 10.21 -12.34 -8.00
N ARG A 30 10.30 -11.11 -8.50
CA ARG A 30 10.95 -10.06 -7.74
C ARG A 30 10.08 -9.65 -6.54
N THR A 31 10.73 -9.56 -5.38
CA THR A 31 10.07 -9.17 -4.13
C THR A 31 10.90 -8.13 -3.41
N PHE A 32 10.25 -7.34 -2.56
CA PHE A 32 10.99 -6.48 -1.65
C PHE A 32 10.17 -6.20 -0.40
N PRO A 33 10.83 -5.98 0.74
CA PRO A 33 10.13 -5.64 1.98
C PRO A 33 10.00 -4.14 2.13
N ILE A 34 8.92 -3.73 2.79
CA ILE A 34 8.76 -2.35 3.27
C ILE A 34 8.59 -2.44 4.77
N LEU A 35 9.47 -1.76 5.50
CA LEU A 35 9.36 -1.68 6.96
C LEU A 35 8.24 -0.69 7.30
N ILE A 36 7.37 -1.09 8.20
CA ILE A 36 6.22 -0.28 8.60
C ILE A 36 6.09 -0.28 10.11
N GLY A 37 5.28 0.65 10.62
CA GLY A 37 5.03 0.75 12.04
C GLY A 37 4.09 -0.35 12.54
N GLN A 38 4.07 -0.52 13.86
CA GLN A 38 3.25 -1.53 14.50
C GLN A 38 1.75 -1.30 14.26
N PHE A 39 1.32 -0.05 14.24
CA PHE A 39 -0.09 0.26 13.97
C PHE A 39 -0.49 -0.10 12.55
N GLU A 40 0.35 0.26 11.59
CA GLU A 40 0.06 0.03 10.18
C GLU A 40 0.01 -1.45 9.86
N VAL A 41 0.92 -2.26 10.45
CA VAL A 41 0.90 -3.70 10.21
C VAL A 41 -0.35 -4.34 10.79
N GLN A 42 -0.82 -3.87 11.94
CA GLN A 42 -2.04 -4.40 12.54
C GLN A 42 -3.27 -4.09 11.68
N ILE A 43 -3.33 -2.90 11.12
CA ILE A 43 -4.43 -2.49 10.24
C ILE A 43 -4.49 -3.40 9.02
N ILE A 44 -3.35 -3.60 8.37
CA ILE A 44 -3.27 -4.44 7.17
C ILE A 44 -3.60 -5.89 7.52
N ASN A 45 -3.03 -6.39 8.61
CA ASN A 45 -3.24 -7.78 9.02
C ASN A 45 -4.70 -8.06 9.36
N ARG A 46 -5.38 -7.14 10.06
CA ARG A 46 -6.81 -7.26 10.33
C ARG A 46 -7.62 -7.43 9.07
N ARG A 47 -7.28 -6.64 8.05
CA ARG A 47 -8.00 -6.71 6.79
C ARG A 47 -7.79 -8.05 6.10
N LEU A 48 -6.57 -8.58 6.14
CA LEU A 48 -6.26 -9.89 5.57
C LEU A 48 -6.99 -11.01 6.31
N LEU A 49 -7.22 -10.83 7.62
CA LEU A 49 -7.98 -11.78 8.43
C LEU A 49 -9.49 -11.53 8.38
N GLU A 50 -9.91 -10.54 7.59
CA GLU A 50 -11.31 -10.15 7.42
C GLU A 50 -11.99 -9.71 8.73
N GLU A 51 -11.23 -9.19 9.66
CA GLU A 51 -11.76 -8.62 10.89
C GLU A 51 -12.33 -7.23 10.63
N ALA A 52 -13.59 -7.01 11.01
CA ALA A 52 -14.25 -5.73 10.83
C ALA A 52 -14.33 -4.99 12.17
N PRO A 53 -13.81 -3.75 12.26
CA PRO A 53 -13.96 -2.97 13.48
C PRO A 53 -15.40 -2.48 13.63
N PHE A 54 -15.80 -2.24 14.88
CA PHE A 54 -17.16 -1.75 15.18
C PHE A 54 -17.43 -0.37 14.58
N ARG A 55 -16.42 0.50 14.60
CA ARG A 55 -16.53 1.84 14.04
C ARG A 55 -15.40 2.06 13.05
N PRO A 56 -15.58 2.96 12.05
CA PRO A 56 -14.52 3.21 11.07
C PRO A 56 -13.23 3.66 11.73
N MET A 57 -12.11 3.06 11.30
CA MET A 57 -10.78 3.50 11.70
C MET A 57 -10.30 4.63 10.77
N THR A 58 -9.17 5.25 11.09
CA THR A 58 -8.68 6.41 10.35
C THR A 58 -8.58 6.17 8.84
N HIS A 59 -8.02 5.03 8.43
CA HIS A 59 -7.88 4.73 7.00
C HIS A 59 -9.24 4.49 6.33
N GLN A 60 -10.20 3.94 7.07
CA GLN A 60 -11.56 3.76 6.56
C GLN A 60 -12.29 5.10 6.47
N LEU A 61 -12.07 5.98 7.45
CA LEU A 61 -12.60 7.34 7.42
C LEU A 61 -12.07 8.07 6.19
N LEU A 62 -10.78 7.94 5.90
CA LEU A 62 -10.17 8.58 4.75
C LEU A 62 -10.80 8.10 3.45
N LYS A 63 -11.00 6.80 3.31
CA LYS A 63 -11.71 6.23 2.17
C LYS A 63 -13.12 6.83 2.04
N ASN A 64 -13.84 6.90 3.17
CA ASN A 64 -15.20 7.45 3.18
C ASN A 64 -15.22 8.93 2.81
N VAL A 65 -14.24 9.71 3.26
CA VAL A 65 -14.13 11.12 2.90
C VAL A 65 -13.93 11.27 1.39
N ILE A 66 -13.02 10.49 0.82
CA ILE A 66 -12.77 10.52 -0.63
C ILE A 66 -14.07 10.25 -1.38
N GLU A 67 -14.79 9.20 -1.02
CA GLU A 67 -16.01 8.79 -1.72
C GLU A 67 -17.16 9.79 -1.51
N THR A 68 -17.29 10.29 -0.29
CA THR A 68 -18.34 11.27 0.04
C THR A 68 -18.16 12.56 -0.77
N LEU A 69 -16.93 12.97 -1.04
CA LEU A 69 -16.64 14.17 -1.82
C LEU A 69 -16.61 13.92 -3.33
N GLY A 70 -17.03 12.75 -3.77
CA GLY A 70 -17.13 12.44 -5.20
C GLY A 70 -15.90 11.86 -5.83
N GLY A 71 -14.91 11.46 -5.01
CA GLY A 71 -13.69 10.85 -5.50
C GLY A 71 -13.76 9.34 -5.54
N LYS A 72 -12.86 8.75 -6.30
CA LYS A 72 -12.67 7.30 -6.35
C LYS A 72 -11.18 7.00 -6.37
N ALA A 73 -10.72 6.28 -5.35
CA ALA A 73 -9.33 5.80 -5.33
C ALA A 73 -9.18 4.72 -6.40
N GLU A 74 -8.15 4.82 -7.23
CA GLU A 74 -7.99 3.92 -8.37
C GLU A 74 -6.81 2.97 -8.23
N GLU A 75 -5.69 3.46 -7.70
CA GLU A 75 -4.48 2.66 -7.57
C GLU A 75 -3.49 3.36 -6.67
N ILE A 76 -2.47 2.63 -6.23
CA ILE A 76 -1.33 3.22 -5.57
C ILE A 76 -0.06 2.91 -6.35
N VAL A 77 0.90 3.84 -6.31
CA VAL A 77 2.19 3.69 -6.98
C VAL A 77 3.30 4.07 -6.01
N ILE A 78 4.25 3.17 -5.83
CA ILE A 78 5.48 3.49 -5.11
C ILE A 78 6.39 4.11 -6.15
N THR A 79 6.65 5.42 -6.02
CA THR A 79 7.24 6.21 -7.08
C THR A 79 8.74 6.34 -7.02
N GLU A 80 9.29 6.38 -5.80
CA GLU A 80 10.73 6.54 -5.63
C GLU A 80 11.18 6.09 -4.25
N MET A 81 12.47 5.88 -4.10
CA MET A 81 13.11 5.62 -2.81
C MET A 81 14.33 6.52 -2.73
N LYS A 82 14.40 7.33 -1.68
CA LYS A 82 15.50 8.25 -1.43
C LYS A 82 15.93 8.13 0.02
N GLU A 83 17.24 7.93 0.23
CA GLU A 83 17.81 7.85 1.59
C GLU A 83 17.05 6.84 2.46
N HIS A 84 16.78 5.65 1.90
CA HIS A 84 16.05 4.57 2.55
C HIS A 84 14.59 4.89 2.88
N THR A 85 14.04 5.96 2.30
CA THR A 85 12.64 6.34 2.47
C THR A 85 11.89 6.12 1.16
N TYR A 86 10.80 5.34 1.22
CA TYR A 86 9.93 5.14 0.08
C TYR A 86 8.89 6.24 0.00
N TYR A 87 8.59 6.66 -1.21
CA TYR A 87 7.53 7.62 -1.51
C TYR A 87 6.47 6.95 -2.34
N ALA A 88 5.22 7.26 -2.06
CA ALA A 88 4.09 6.68 -2.78
C ALA A 88 3.06 7.74 -3.13
N SER A 89 2.25 7.41 -4.10
CA SER A 89 1.14 8.24 -4.54
C SER A 89 -0.14 7.42 -4.55
N LEU A 90 -1.18 7.98 -3.95
CA LEU A 90 -2.53 7.44 -4.09
C LEU A 90 -3.21 8.22 -5.22
N LYS A 91 -3.67 7.51 -6.24
CA LYS A 91 -4.34 8.14 -7.36
C LYS A 91 -5.84 8.15 -7.13
N VAL A 92 -6.42 9.36 -7.10
CA VAL A 92 -7.83 9.56 -6.84
C VAL A 92 -8.45 10.31 -8.02
N ARG A 93 -9.46 9.70 -8.62
CA ARG A 93 -10.21 10.35 -9.71
C ARG A 93 -11.38 11.12 -9.15
N VAL A 94 -11.50 12.38 -9.59
CA VAL A 94 -12.68 13.19 -9.33
C VAL A 94 -13.14 13.74 -10.68
N GLY A 95 -14.28 13.28 -11.17
CA GLY A 95 -14.72 13.60 -12.53
C GLY A 95 -13.72 13.09 -13.57
N ASP A 96 -13.20 14.00 -14.38
CA ASP A 96 -12.23 13.66 -15.43
C ASP A 96 -10.78 13.88 -14.98
N VAL A 97 -10.55 14.24 -13.73
CA VAL A 97 -9.22 14.60 -13.24
C VAL A 97 -8.72 13.53 -12.28
N VAL A 98 -7.50 13.05 -12.49
CA VAL A 98 -6.82 12.16 -11.56
C VAL A 98 -5.84 12.97 -10.74
N HIS A 99 -6.01 12.93 -9.44
CA HIS A 99 -5.14 13.61 -8.48
C HIS A 99 -4.11 12.63 -7.92
N ASP A 100 -2.86 13.07 -7.87
CA ASP A 100 -1.79 12.30 -7.22
C ASP A 100 -1.61 12.82 -5.81
N ILE A 101 -1.89 11.97 -4.84
CA ILE A 101 -1.82 12.37 -3.43
C ILE A 101 -0.61 11.70 -2.80
N ASP A 102 0.33 12.52 -2.32
CA ASP A 102 1.52 12.00 -1.65
C ASP A 102 1.14 11.26 -0.37
N CYS A 103 1.76 10.12 -0.14
CA CYS A 103 1.49 9.32 1.05
C CYS A 103 2.66 8.39 1.33
N ARG A 104 2.70 7.88 2.55
CA ARG A 104 3.63 6.80 2.86
C ARG A 104 3.12 5.50 2.24
N PRO A 105 4.02 4.62 1.79
CA PRO A 105 3.60 3.33 1.24
C PRO A 105 2.70 2.52 2.18
N SER A 106 2.99 2.53 3.48
CA SER A 106 2.19 1.81 4.47
C SER A 106 0.74 2.30 4.51
N ASP A 107 0.55 3.61 4.47
CA ASP A 107 -0.80 4.20 4.47
C ASP A 107 -1.53 3.88 3.17
N ALA A 108 -0.82 3.97 2.04
CA ALA A 108 -1.40 3.65 0.74
C ALA A 108 -1.87 2.21 0.67
N ILE A 109 -1.05 1.28 1.17
CA ILE A 109 -1.39 -0.14 1.18
C ILE A 109 -2.56 -0.42 2.12
N ALA A 110 -2.59 0.24 3.29
CA ALA A 110 -3.71 0.10 4.21
C ALA A 110 -5.03 0.50 3.55
N ILE A 111 -5.01 1.59 2.79
CA ILE A 111 -6.18 2.04 2.03
C ILE A 111 -6.52 1.03 0.93
N ALA A 112 -5.52 0.57 0.19
CA ALA A 112 -5.72 -0.34 -0.93
C ALA A 112 -6.39 -1.65 -0.51
N VAL A 113 -5.95 -2.25 0.61
CA VAL A 113 -6.49 -3.54 1.05
C VAL A 113 -7.91 -3.42 1.61
N HIS A 114 -8.37 -2.22 1.92
CA HIS A 114 -9.73 -2.00 2.39
C HIS A 114 -10.74 -1.78 1.25
N HIS A 115 -10.27 -1.86 0.02
CA HIS A 115 -11.14 -1.91 -1.15
C HIS A 115 -11.40 -3.37 -1.53
N LYS A 116 -12.55 -3.64 -2.13
CA LYS A 116 -12.91 -4.97 -2.64
C LYS A 116 -13.27 -4.87 -4.11
N PRO A 117 -12.45 -5.40 -5.00
CA PRO A 117 -11.15 -6.03 -4.74
C PRO A 117 -10.10 -5.00 -4.32
N THR A 118 -8.99 -5.49 -3.76
CA THR A 118 -7.85 -4.65 -3.39
C THR A 118 -7.44 -3.76 -4.56
N LEU A 119 -7.18 -2.48 -4.29
CA LEU A 119 -6.70 -1.58 -5.34
C LEU A 119 -5.37 -2.08 -5.90
N PRO A 120 -5.14 -1.91 -7.22
CA PRO A 120 -3.86 -2.28 -7.80
C PRO A 120 -2.71 -1.53 -7.15
N ILE A 121 -1.62 -2.23 -6.91
CA ILE A 121 -0.39 -1.69 -6.32
C ILE A 121 0.69 -1.76 -7.39
N PHE A 122 1.32 -0.61 -7.67
CA PHE A 122 2.41 -0.53 -8.64
C PHE A 122 3.67 -0.02 -7.99
N VAL A 123 4.81 -0.38 -8.55
CA VAL A 123 6.10 0.20 -8.17
C VAL A 123 6.82 0.61 -9.45
N SER A 124 7.55 1.73 -9.41
CA SER A 124 8.33 2.14 -10.58
C SER A 124 9.41 1.11 -10.84
N GLU A 125 9.71 0.85 -12.13
CA GLU A 125 10.74 -0.14 -12.48
C GLU A 125 12.11 0.25 -11.90
N ALA A 126 12.42 1.55 -11.86
CA ALA A 126 13.68 2.02 -11.30
C ALA A 126 13.82 1.64 -9.81
N VAL A 127 12.74 1.79 -9.03
CA VAL A 127 12.76 1.40 -7.62
C VAL A 127 12.88 -0.11 -7.49
N LEU A 128 12.08 -0.85 -8.24
CA LEU A 128 12.07 -2.31 -8.14
C LEU A 128 13.43 -2.89 -8.49
N SER A 129 14.09 -2.39 -9.54
CA SER A 129 15.41 -2.85 -9.94
C SER A 129 16.47 -2.59 -8.88
N GLU A 130 16.30 -1.50 -8.11
CA GLU A 130 17.24 -1.12 -7.07
C GLU A 130 17.09 -1.97 -5.80
N VAL A 131 15.84 -2.30 -5.42
CA VAL A 131 15.55 -2.88 -4.10
C VAL A 131 15.16 -4.35 -4.14
N ALA A 132 14.82 -4.88 -5.30
CA ALA A 132 14.28 -6.24 -5.38
C ALA A 132 15.31 -7.31 -5.11
N ALA A 133 14.90 -8.31 -4.31
CA ALA A 133 15.59 -9.58 -4.24
C ALA A 133 14.97 -10.50 -5.28
N GLY A 134 15.79 -11.00 -6.21
CA GLY A 134 15.35 -11.99 -7.19
C GLY A 134 15.60 -13.40 -6.71
N ASP A 135 14.91 -14.33 -7.29
CA ASP A 135 15.20 -15.75 -7.06
C ASP A 135 16.32 -16.23 -7.96
#